data_af4fc3070149bd67c0ef29b43c0dde6f
#
_entry.id   af4fc3070149bd67c0ef29b43c0dde6f
#
_cell.length_a   1.000
_cell.length_b   1.000
_cell.length_c   1.000
_cell.angle_alpha   90.00
_cell.angle_beta   90.00
_cell.angle_gamma   90.00
#
_symmetry.space_group_name_H-M   'P 1'
#
loop_
_entity.id
_entity.type
_entity.pdbx_description
1 polymer ?
#
loop_
_entity_poly.entity_id
_entity_poly.type
_entity_poly.pdbx_seq_one_letter_code
_entity_poly.pdbx_strand_id
1 'polypeptide(L)'
;MNIHELIKQNRDRSKQLTGEHDVFYRELNVYINSSDADGKAAQELLSEIADHLIEAQREGKTPEDLYGKNPKMYARDLVEQLPKESLKVKMLTITYAGFFAAGILLALNGVLKLFLPFMFTASFLLLIPVLLIGGFATLLTLRLMKYSAFTRFKVPWLALLPQAVYMGILVWLLLDYRHLFTSYDPEWYIYLVTAAACAGIGLAVKARMPY
;
A
#
# COMPACT_ATOMS: atom_id res chain seq x y z
N MET A 1 -11.30 -18.39 -9.34
CA MET A 1 -11.67 -16.97 -9.49
C MET A 1 -10.40 -16.13 -9.37
N ASN A 2 -10.27 -15.09 -10.19
CA ASN A 2 -9.12 -14.18 -10.13
C ASN A 2 -9.24 -13.28 -8.87
N ILE A 3 -8.10 -12.90 -8.27
CA ILE A 3 -8.07 -12.05 -7.08
C ILE A 3 -8.77 -10.69 -7.29
N HIS A 4 -8.70 -10.12 -8.50
CA HIS A 4 -9.37 -8.86 -8.83
C HIS A 4 -10.91 -9.00 -8.81
N GLU A 5 -11.43 -10.15 -9.22
CA GLU A 5 -12.86 -10.45 -9.15
C GLU A 5 -13.32 -10.61 -7.70
N LEU A 6 -12.52 -11.29 -6.87
CA LEU A 6 -12.76 -11.41 -5.43
C LEU A 6 -12.82 -10.05 -4.75
N ILE A 7 -11.83 -9.20 -4.99
CA ILE A 7 -11.78 -7.84 -4.41
C ILE A 7 -13.04 -7.04 -4.82
N LYS A 8 -13.44 -7.13 -6.10
CA LYS A 8 -14.65 -6.45 -6.59
C LYS A 8 -15.91 -6.99 -5.90
N GLN A 9 -16.06 -8.29 -5.81
CA GLN A 9 -17.20 -8.93 -5.13
C GLN A 9 -17.24 -8.55 -3.64
N ASN A 10 -16.11 -8.60 -2.93
CA ASN A 10 -16.03 -8.21 -1.54
C ASN A 10 -16.43 -6.76 -1.31
N ARG A 11 -16.03 -5.86 -2.22
CA ARG A 11 -16.47 -4.46 -2.19
C ARG A 11 -17.98 -4.32 -2.40
N ASP A 12 -18.57 -5.11 -3.29
CA ASP A 12 -20.01 -5.02 -3.56
C ASP A 12 -20.83 -5.64 -2.42
N ARG A 13 -20.35 -6.73 -1.79
CA ARG A 13 -20.93 -7.30 -0.58
C ARG A 13 -20.83 -6.35 0.61
N SER A 14 -19.69 -5.72 0.83
CA SER A 14 -19.51 -4.79 1.96
C SER A 14 -20.47 -3.60 1.92
N LYS A 15 -20.95 -3.18 0.74
CA LYS A 15 -21.98 -2.13 0.62
C LYS A 15 -23.35 -2.52 1.18
N GLN A 16 -23.61 -3.83 1.38
CA GLN A 16 -24.85 -4.34 1.96
C GLN A 16 -24.80 -4.34 3.49
N LEU A 17 -23.63 -4.19 4.06
CA LEU A 17 -23.42 -4.11 5.49
C LEU A 17 -23.73 -2.70 6.02
N THR A 18 -24.37 -2.62 7.17
CA THR A 18 -24.73 -1.35 7.81
C THR A 18 -24.36 -1.34 9.28
N GLY A 19 -24.27 -0.14 9.88
CA GLY A 19 -24.02 0.01 11.32
C GLY A 19 -22.76 -0.71 11.81
N GLU A 20 -22.91 -1.53 12.84
CA GLU A 20 -21.81 -2.25 13.50
C GLU A 20 -21.17 -3.30 12.59
N HIS A 21 -21.94 -3.94 11.70
CA HIS A 21 -21.44 -4.95 10.77
C HIS A 21 -20.47 -4.34 9.75
N ASP A 22 -20.79 -3.16 9.20
CA ASP A 22 -19.92 -2.43 8.29
C ASP A 22 -18.62 -1.98 8.99
N VAL A 23 -18.72 -1.46 10.22
CA VAL A 23 -17.56 -1.05 11.02
C VAL A 23 -16.64 -2.26 11.27
N PHE A 24 -17.22 -3.37 11.75
CA PHE A 24 -16.47 -4.58 12.03
C PHE A 24 -15.77 -5.13 10.77
N TYR A 25 -16.50 -5.24 9.66
CA TYR A 25 -15.93 -5.72 8.41
C TYR A 25 -14.78 -4.84 7.91
N ARG A 26 -14.90 -3.52 7.98
CA ARG A 26 -13.85 -2.58 7.57
C ARG A 26 -12.59 -2.71 8.44
N GLU A 27 -12.76 -2.83 9.75
CA GLU A 27 -11.64 -2.99 10.68
C GLU A 27 -10.90 -4.31 10.42
N LEU A 28 -11.66 -5.39 10.20
CA LEU A 28 -11.11 -6.70 9.88
C LEU A 28 -10.40 -6.70 8.51
N ASN A 29 -11.02 -6.08 7.50
CA ASN A 29 -10.44 -5.95 6.17
C ASN A 29 -9.10 -5.21 6.20
N VAL A 30 -9.01 -4.08 6.92
CA VAL A 30 -7.75 -3.35 7.11
C VAL A 30 -6.71 -4.22 7.81
N TYR A 31 -7.09 -4.94 8.86
CA TYR A 31 -6.18 -5.78 9.63
C TYR A 31 -5.61 -6.92 8.80
N ILE A 32 -6.46 -7.66 8.08
CA ILE A 32 -6.08 -8.81 7.25
C ILE A 32 -5.21 -8.35 6.08
N ASN A 33 -5.61 -7.30 5.35
CA ASN A 33 -4.82 -6.79 4.21
C ASN A 33 -3.50 -6.11 4.62
N SER A 34 -3.36 -5.72 5.89
CA SER A 34 -2.08 -5.19 6.43
C SER A 34 -1.20 -6.30 7.04
N SER A 35 -1.61 -7.56 6.92
CA SER A 35 -0.87 -8.72 7.41
C SER A 35 0.09 -9.28 6.33
N ASP A 36 0.79 -10.35 6.67
CA ASP A 36 1.66 -11.09 5.74
C ASP A 36 0.98 -12.33 5.13
N ALA A 37 -0.35 -12.40 5.21
CA ALA A 37 -1.14 -13.46 4.63
C ALA A 37 -1.12 -13.44 3.09
N ASP A 38 -1.30 -14.60 2.47
CA ASP A 38 -1.50 -14.70 1.02
C ASP A 38 -2.72 -13.89 0.57
N GLY A 39 -2.53 -13.03 -0.44
CA GLY A 39 -3.56 -12.08 -0.85
C GLY A 39 -4.85 -12.75 -1.34
N LYS A 40 -4.76 -13.91 -2.01
CA LYS A 40 -5.95 -14.62 -2.48
C LYS A 40 -6.70 -15.26 -1.32
N ALA A 41 -6.00 -15.98 -0.43
CA ALA A 41 -6.59 -16.58 0.75
C ALA A 41 -7.22 -15.54 1.68
N ALA A 42 -6.59 -14.37 1.83
CA ALA A 42 -7.14 -13.24 2.57
C ALA A 42 -8.47 -12.75 1.98
N GLN A 43 -8.57 -12.64 0.65
CA GLN A 43 -9.80 -12.19 -0.01
C GLN A 43 -10.90 -13.25 0.01
N GLU A 44 -10.56 -14.54 -0.06
CA GLU A 44 -11.50 -15.65 0.10
C GLU A 44 -12.11 -15.64 1.51
N LEU A 45 -11.29 -15.50 2.54
CA LEU A 45 -11.76 -15.37 3.93
C LEU A 45 -12.66 -14.13 4.11
N LEU A 46 -12.26 -12.97 3.59
CA LEU A 46 -13.08 -11.75 3.67
C LEU A 46 -14.42 -11.90 2.97
N SER A 47 -14.49 -12.69 1.90
CA SER A 47 -15.73 -13.02 1.21
C SER A 47 -16.68 -13.82 2.11
N GLU A 48 -16.17 -14.86 2.75
CA GLU A 48 -16.92 -15.71 3.67
C GLU A 48 -17.44 -14.91 4.87
N ILE A 49 -16.59 -14.08 5.46
CA ILE A 49 -16.99 -13.23 6.60
C ILE A 49 -18.07 -12.21 6.17
N ALA A 50 -17.96 -11.64 4.95
CA ALA A 50 -18.98 -10.73 4.47
C ALA A 50 -20.35 -11.41 4.35
N ASP A 51 -20.39 -12.65 3.82
CA ASP A 51 -21.63 -13.42 3.70
C ASP A 51 -22.24 -13.73 5.06
N HIS A 52 -21.45 -14.18 6.04
CA HIS A 52 -21.90 -14.43 7.42
C HIS A 52 -22.42 -13.16 8.10
N LEU A 53 -21.76 -12.00 7.89
CA LEU A 53 -22.21 -10.74 8.47
C LEU A 53 -23.52 -10.25 7.84
N ILE A 54 -23.72 -10.46 6.54
CA ILE A 54 -24.97 -10.12 5.84
C ILE A 54 -26.11 -10.96 6.39
N GLU A 55 -25.88 -12.25 6.61
CA GLU A 55 -26.88 -13.18 7.17
C GLU A 55 -27.22 -12.80 8.63
N ALA A 56 -26.20 -12.58 9.45
CA ALA A 56 -26.39 -12.15 10.83
C ALA A 56 -27.13 -10.82 10.95
N GLN A 57 -26.85 -9.86 10.08
CA GLN A 57 -27.56 -8.59 10.01
C GLN A 57 -29.05 -8.80 9.71
N ARG A 58 -29.41 -9.73 8.83
CA ARG A 58 -30.80 -10.08 8.51
C ARG A 58 -31.52 -10.76 9.71
N GLU A 59 -30.77 -11.52 10.50
CA GLU A 59 -31.27 -12.20 11.70
C GLU A 59 -31.31 -11.29 12.93
N GLY A 60 -30.82 -10.05 12.83
CA GLY A 60 -30.73 -9.11 13.95
C GLY A 60 -29.66 -9.45 14.98
N LYS A 61 -28.70 -10.33 14.65
CA LYS A 61 -27.55 -10.66 15.48
C LYS A 61 -26.46 -9.61 15.30
N THR A 62 -25.70 -9.35 16.36
CA THR A 62 -24.56 -8.43 16.30
C THR A 62 -23.27 -9.16 15.88
N PRO A 63 -22.23 -8.46 15.39
CA PRO A 63 -20.92 -9.07 15.16
C PRO A 63 -20.30 -9.67 16.44
N GLU A 64 -20.64 -9.12 17.62
CA GLU A 64 -20.19 -9.63 18.90
C GLU A 64 -20.80 -11.02 19.21
N ASP A 65 -22.04 -11.25 18.81
CA ASP A 65 -22.72 -12.55 18.97
C ASP A 65 -22.06 -13.65 18.12
N LEU A 66 -21.49 -13.30 16.96
CA LEU A 66 -20.83 -14.24 16.07
C LEU A 66 -19.36 -14.48 16.42
N TYR A 67 -18.63 -13.43 16.70
CA TYR A 67 -17.16 -13.43 16.74
C TYR A 67 -16.60 -13.08 18.12
N GLY A 68 -17.49 -12.88 19.10
CA GLY A 68 -17.13 -12.60 20.49
C GLY A 68 -16.72 -11.15 20.74
N LYS A 69 -16.43 -10.87 22.02
CA LYS A 69 -16.17 -9.50 22.52
C LYS A 69 -14.83 -8.89 22.12
N ASN A 70 -13.94 -9.68 21.53
CA ASN A 70 -12.59 -9.21 21.18
C ASN A 70 -12.28 -9.37 19.68
N PRO A 71 -12.74 -8.43 18.85
CA PRO A 71 -12.55 -8.49 17.40
C PRO A 71 -11.08 -8.52 16.98
N LYS A 72 -10.17 -7.89 17.75
CA LYS A 72 -8.74 -7.89 17.46
C LYS A 72 -8.10 -9.26 17.68
N MET A 73 -8.51 -9.97 18.73
CA MET A 73 -8.04 -11.32 19.01
C MET A 73 -8.53 -12.28 17.92
N TYR A 74 -9.80 -12.20 17.58
CA TYR A 74 -10.39 -12.97 16.49
C TYR A 74 -9.64 -12.74 15.15
N ALA A 75 -9.43 -11.48 14.78
CA ALA A 75 -8.69 -11.14 13.56
C ALA A 75 -7.24 -11.68 13.56
N ARG A 76 -6.58 -11.68 14.72
CA ARG A 76 -5.23 -12.23 14.84
C ARG A 76 -5.24 -13.74 14.63
N ASP A 77 -6.15 -14.45 15.28
CA ASP A 77 -6.26 -15.91 15.19
C ASP A 77 -6.61 -16.35 13.76
N LEU A 78 -7.43 -15.58 13.04
CA LEU A 78 -7.69 -15.79 11.61
C LEU A 78 -6.43 -15.63 10.77
N VAL A 79 -5.68 -14.55 10.96
CA VAL A 79 -4.46 -14.29 10.19
C VAL A 79 -3.38 -15.35 10.45
N GLU A 80 -3.30 -15.87 11.68
CA GLU A 80 -2.36 -16.95 12.03
C GLU A 80 -2.66 -18.27 11.31
N GLN A 81 -3.92 -18.51 10.94
CA GLN A 81 -4.36 -19.70 10.20
C GLN A 81 -4.22 -19.55 8.68
N LEU A 82 -4.09 -18.33 8.17
CA LEU A 82 -3.94 -18.10 6.75
C LEU A 82 -2.53 -18.48 6.27
N PRO A 83 -2.41 -19.04 5.06
CA PRO A 83 -1.12 -19.24 4.42
C PRO A 83 -0.42 -17.89 4.28
N LYS A 84 0.90 -17.89 4.51
CA LYS A 84 1.71 -16.69 4.32
C LYS A 84 2.09 -16.51 2.86
N GLU A 85 2.13 -15.26 2.43
CA GLU A 85 2.59 -14.93 1.09
C GLU A 85 4.03 -15.41 0.88
N SER A 86 4.30 -16.07 -0.25
CA SER A 86 5.63 -16.59 -0.53
C SER A 86 6.67 -15.48 -0.66
N LEU A 87 7.90 -15.74 -0.21
CA LEU A 87 9.01 -14.80 -0.34
C LEU A 87 9.24 -14.37 -1.79
N LYS A 88 9.03 -15.28 -2.75
CA LYS A 88 9.15 -14.98 -4.18
C LYS A 88 8.15 -13.90 -4.60
N VAL A 89 6.87 -14.02 -4.20
CA VAL A 89 5.83 -13.04 -4.53
C VAL A 89 6.12 -11.72 -3.85
N LYS A 90 6.50 -11.72 -2.57
CA LYS A 90 6.92 -10.49 -1.85
C LYS A 90 8.06 -9.77 -2.56
N MET A 91 9.10 -10.49 -2.96
CA MET A 91 10.23 -9.90 -3.69
C MET A 91 9.82 -9.34 -5.05
N LEU A 92 8.97 -10.04 -5.81
CA LEU A 92 8.44 -9.54 -7.07
C LEU A 92 7.60 -8.27 -6.87
N THR A 93 6.74 -8.24 -5.86
CA THR A 93 5.91 -7.08 -5.52
C THR A 93 6.75 -5.86 -5.14
N ILE A 94 7.77 -6.05 -4.28
CA ILE A 94 8.70 -4.97 -3.89
C ILE A 94 9.48 -4.47 -5.11
N THR A 95 9.97 -5.38 -5.96
CA THR A 95 10.72 -5.03 -7.17
C THR A 95 9.82 -4.24 -8.14
N TYR A 96 8.62 -4.73 -8.40
CA TYR A 96 7.64 -4.03 -9.24
C TYR A 96 7.33 -2.62 -8.72
N ALA A 97 6.99 -2.52 -7.43
CA ALA A 97 6.67 -1.23 -6.80
C ALA A 97 7.86 -0.26 -6.85
N GLY A 98 9.09 -0.75 -6.62
CA GLY A 98 10.32 0.03 -6.68
C GLY A 98 10.58 0.60 -8.07
N PHE A 99 10.52 -0.25 -9.10
CA PHE A 99 10.71 0.21 -10.49
C PHE A 99 9.60 1.16 -10.95
N PHE A 100 8.36 0.90 -10.54
CA PHE A 100 7.24 1.77 -10.88
C PHE A 100 7.36 3.15 -10.21
N ALA A 101 7.71 3.19 -8.92
CA ALA A 101 7.95 4.43 -8.19
C ALA A 101 9.14 5.21 -8.79
N ALA A 102 10.25 4.53 -9.09
CA ALA A 102 11.40 5.14 -9.76
C ALA A 102 11.02 5.72 -11.12
N GLY A 103 10.26 4.99 -11.92
CA GLY A 103 9.76 5.45 -13.23
C GLY A 103 8.92 6.72 -13.12
N ILE A 104 8.00 6.80 -12.16
CA ILE A 104 7.18 8.00 -11.92
C ILE A 104 8.07 9.19 -11.52
N LEU A 105 9.01 9.00 -10.58
CA LEU A 105 9.90 10.06 -10.13
C LEU A 105 10.79 10.58 -11.28
N LEU A 106 11.33 9.69 -12.09
CA LEU A 106 12.13 10.06 -13.26
C LEU A 106 11.31 10.80 -14.31
N ALA A 107 10.11 10.30 -14.62
CA ALA A 107 9.21 10.96 -15.58
C ALA A 107 8.84 12.37 -15.11
N LEU A 108 8.51 12.52 -13.82
CA LEU A 108 8.20 13.82 -13.22
C LEU A 108 9.40 14.78 -13.33
N ASN A 109 10.61 14.32 -13.02
CA ASN A 109 11.83 15.14 -13.16
C ASN A 109 12.07 15.55 -14.62
N GLY A 110 11.92 14.62 -15.58
CA GLY A 110 12.10 14.95 -17.01
C GLY A 110 11.10 15.98 -17.50
N VAL A 111 9.83 15.86 -17.11
CA VAL A 111 8.77 16.83 -17.45
C VAL A 111 9.03 18.17 -16.77
N LEU A 112 9.36 18.21 -15.49
CA LEU A 112 9.69 19.46 -14.80
C LEU A 112 10.86 20.17 -15.44
N LYS A 113 11.92 19.46 -15.82
CA LYS A 113 13.07 20.05 -16.50
C LYS A 113 12.72 20.61 -17.88
N LEU A 114 11.79 20.00 -18.60
CA LEU A 114 11.33 20.49 -19.90
C LEU A 114 10.60 21.83 -19.78
N PHE A 115 9.73 21.99 -18.77
CA PHE A 115 8.88 23.17 -18.59
C PHE A 115 9.46 24.22 -17.65
N LEU A 116 10.30 23.81 -16.71
CA LEU A 116 10.86 24.65 -15.65
C LEU A 116 12.38 24.44 -15.53
N PRO A 117 13.15 24.81 -16.57
CA PRO A 117 14.60 24.55 -16.63
C PRO A 117 15.39 25.22 -15.48
N PHE A 118 14.79 26.19 -14.77
CA PHE A 118 15.39 26.87 -13.62
C PHE A 118 15.06 26.22 -12.28
N MET A 119 14.14 25.24 -12.26
CA MET A 119 13.77 24.52 -11.05
C MET A 119 14.58 23.23 -10.91
N PHE A 120 14.76 22.87 -9.65
CA PHE A 120 15.58 21.79 -9.16
C PHE A 120 15.30 20.46 -9.84
N THR A 121 16.27 19.95 -10.55
CA THR A 121 16.30 18.57 -10.98
C THR A 121 16.98 17.75 -9.89
N ALA A 122 16.24 16.80 -9.32
CA ALA A 122 16.83 15.89 -8.35
C ALA A 122 17.82 14.96 -9.06
N SER A 123 19.07 14.97 -8.64
CA SER A 123 20.12 14.10 -9.18
C SER A 123 19.68 12.63 -9.12
N PHE A 124 20.09 11.84 -10.09
CA PHE A 124 19.94 10.38 -10.13
C PHE A 124 20.39 9.68 -8.83
N LEU A 125 21.40 10.24 -8.16
CA LEU A 125 21.92 9.72 -6.89
C LEU A 125 20.90 9.79 -5.74
N LEU A 126 19.93 10.71 -5.82
CA LEU A 126 18.86 10.81 -4.81
C LEU A 126 17.79 9.75 -4.92
N LEU A 127 17.65 9.08 -6.07
CA LEU A 127 16.62 8.05 -6.23
C LEU A 127 16.76 6.90 -5.22
N ILE A 128 17.99 6.47 -4.94
CA ILE A 128 18.24 5.36 -4.02
C ILE A 128 17.79 5.71 -2.58
N PRO A 129 18.28 6.79 -1.94
CA PRO A 129 17.83 7.15 -0.59
C PRO A 129 16.34 7.51 -0.54
N VAL A 130 15.80 8.14 -1.57
CA VAL A 130 14.36 8.44 -1.66
C VAL A 130 13.52 7.17 -1.65
N LEU A 131 13.88 6.17 -2.43
CA LEU A 131 13.17 4.89 -2.47
C LEU A 131 13.32 4.10 -1.17
N LEU A 132 14.50 4.09 -0.56
CA LEU A 132 14.74 3.38 0.70
C LEU A 132 13.96 4.00 1.87
N ILE A 133 14.03 5.33 2.03
CA ILE A 133 13.32 6.03 3.11
C ILE A 133 11.81 5.98 2.88
N GLY A 134 11.35 6.17 1.63
CA GLY A 134 9.94 6.05 1.27
C GLY A 134 9.39 4.63 1.47
N GLY A 135 10.17 3.61 1.13
CA GLY A 135 9.84 2.21 1.41
C GLY A 135 9.72 1.93 2.90
N PHE A 136 10.65 2.43 3.71
CA PHE A 136 10.59 2.31 5.18
C PHE A 136 9.37 3.03 5.76
N ALA A 137 9.10 4.26 5.33
CA ALA A 137 7.92 5.02 5.75
C ALA A 137 6.62 4.27 5.40
N THR A 138 6.55 3.63 4.22
CA THR A 138 5.41 2.82 3.80
C THR A 138 5.22 1.60 4.69
N LEU A 139 6.28 0.86 5.01
CA LEU A 139 6.22 -0.28 5.93
C LEU A 139 5.75 0.14 7.32
N LEU A 140 6.22 1.28 7.81
CA LEU A 140 5.78 1.82 9.10
C LEU A 140 4.31 2.22 9.06
N THR A 141 3.86 2.84 7.98
CA THR A 141 2.44 3.17 7.76
C THR A 141 1.55 1.92 7.82
N LEU A 142 1.93 0.85 7.11
CA LEU A 142 1.18 -0.41 7.13
C LEU A 142 1.11 -1.03 8.54
N ARG A 143 2.22 -0.99 9.29
CA ARG A 143 2.22 -1.45 10.70
C ARG A 143 1.29 -0.63 11.58
N LEU A 144 1.31 0.69 11.43
CA LEU A 144 0.43 1.59 12.18
C LEU A 144 -1.04 1.38 11.80
N MET A 145 -1.36 1.17 10.52
CA MET A 145 -2.72 0.85 10.07
C MET A 145 -3.22 -0.46 10.71
N LYS A 146 -2.39 -1.51 10.68
CA LYS A 146 -2.72 -2.77 11.36
C LYS A 146 -2.96 -2.58 12.85
N TYR A 147 -2.14 -1.77 13.52
CA TYR A 147 -2.29 -1.50 14.96
C TYR A 147 -3.54 -0.68 15.26
N SER A 148 -3.89 0.29 14.40
CA SER A 148 -5.03 1.21 14.60
C SER A 148 -6.38 0.61 14.20
N ALA A 149 -6.43 -0.51 13.46
CA ALA A 149 -7.65 -1.08 12.90
C ALA A 149 -8.76 -1.31 13.96
N PHE A 150 -8.39 -1.77 15.18
CA PHE A 150 -9.32 -2.06 16.27
C PHE A 150 -9.19 -1.10 17.46
N THR A 151 -8.56 0.06 17.30
CA THR A 151 -8.45 1.03 18.39
C THR A 151 -9.61 2.02 18.34
N ARG A 152 -10.17 2.35 19.53
CA ARG A 152 -11.22 3.38 19.67
C ARG A 152 -10.79 4.76 19.14
N PHE A 153 -9.51 5.05 19.16
CA PHE A 153 -8.96 6.23 18.51
C PHE A 153 -8.94 6.02 17.00
N LYS A 154 -10.06 6.32 16.35
CA LYS A 154 -10.16 6.41 14.89
C LYS A 154 -9.37 7.62 14.39
N VAL A 155 -8.06 7.52 14.46
CA VAL A 155 -7.17 8.56 13.94
C VAL A 155 -6.39 7.96 12.76
N PRO A 156 -7.10 7.62 11.65
CA PRO A 156 -6.44 7.02 10.49
C PRO A 156 -5.35 7.94 9.91
N TRP A 157 -5.45 9.26 10.14
CA TRP A 157 -4.44 10.21 9.71
C TRP A 157 -3.11 10.08 10.48
N LEU A 158 -3.08 9.55 11.72
CA LEU A 158 -1.82 9.24 12.41
C LEU A 158 -1.00 8.18 11.67
N ALA A 159 -1.66 7.27 10.96
CA ALA A 159 -0.96 6.30 10.12
C ALA A 159 -0.26 6.96 8.92
N LEU A 160 -0.66 8.18 8.54
CA LEU A 160 -0.03 8.95 7.46
C LEU A 160 1.17 9.80 7.95
N LEU A 161 1.40 9.92 9.26
CA LEU A 161 2.53 10.68 9.80
C LEU A 161 3.89 10.25 9.23
N PRO A 162 4.22 8.96 9.08
CA PRO A 162 5.50 8.56 8.48
C PRO A 162 5.67 9.11 7.06
N GLN A 163 4.60 9.18 6.28
CA GLN A 163 4.63 9.74 4.92
C GLN A 163 4.79 11.26 4.94
N ALA A 164 4.13 11.95 5.86
CA ALA A 164 4.27 13.40 6.02
C ALA A 164 5.69 13.78 6.46
N VAL A 165 6.27 13.04 7.42
CA VAL A 165 7.67 13.23 7.86
C VAL A 165 8.63 12.96 6.70
N TYR A 166 8.42 11.89 5.95
CA TYR A 166 9.21 11.56 4.77
C TYR A 166 9.17 12.69 3.73
N MET A 167 7.98 13.22 3.41
CA MET A 167 7.84 14.34 2.49
C MET A 167 8.54 15.61 3.02
N GLY A 168 8.44 15.90 4.34
CA GLY A 168 9.15 17.00 4.97
C GLY A 168 10.67 16.87 4.85
N ILE A 169 11.22 15.70 5.10
CA ILE A 169 12.65 15.40 4.95
C ILE A 169 13.09 15.58 3.49
N LEU A 170 12.30 15.11 2.54
CA LEU A 170 12.61 15.28 1.11
C LEU A 170 12.66 16.74 0.71
N VAL A 171 11.67 17.54 1.11
CA VAL A 171 11.61 18.97 0.81
C VAL A 171 12.81 19.69 1.45
N TRP A 172 13.13 19.38 2.71
CA TRP A 172 14.29 19.95 3.38
C TRP A 172 15.61 19.58 2.68
N LEU A 173 15.81 18.31 2.33
CA LEU A 173 16.99 17.88 1.58
C LEU A 173 17.12 18.61 0.23
N LEU A 174 16.02 18.78 -0.49
CA LEU A 174 16.03 19.48 -1.77
C LEU A 174 16.37 20.96 -1.63
N LEU A 175 15.98 21.61 -0.54
CA LEU A 175 16.24 23.03 -0.31
C LEU A 175 17.66 23.28 0.17
N ASP A 176 18.13 22.53 1.20
CA ASP A 176 19.41 22.79 1.85
C ASP A 176 20.61 22.17 1.10
N TYR A 177 20.42 21.00 0.51
CA TYR A 177 21.51 20.25 -0.12
C TYR A 177 21.48 20.28 -1.66
N ARG A 178 20.74 21.23 -2.25
CA ARG A 178 20.64 21.37 -3.71
C ARG A 178 22.00 21.42 -4.41
N HIS A 179 23.02 22.02 -3.80
CA HIS A 179 24.37 22.16 -4.34
C HIS A 179 25.11 20.83 -4.49
N LEU A 180 24.79 19.81 -3.68
CA LEU A 180 25.36 18.47 -3.79
C LEU A 180 24.77 17.69 -4.96
N PHE A 181 23.60 18.09 -5.43
CA PHE A 181 22.80 17.35 -6.42
C PHE A 181 22.89 17.93 -7.82
N THR A 182 23.50 19.09 -7.98
CA THR A 182 23.71 19.75 -9.30
C THR A 182 24.93 19.23 -10.05
N SER A 183 25.78 18.41 -9.42
CA SER A 183 27.04 17.94 -10.01
C SER A 183 26.87 17.00 -11.22
N TYR A 184 25.72 16.37 -11.37
CA TYR A 184 25.36 15.54 -12.51
C TYR A 184 23.90 15.77 -12.86
N ASP A 185 23.64 16.63 -13.82
CA ASP A 185 22.32 16.99 -14.31
C ASP A 185 22.15 16.55 -15.76
N PRO A 186 21.64 15.31 -15.98
CA PRO A 186 21.42 14.82 -17.34
C PRO A 186 20.36 15.63 -18.08
N GLU A 187 20.40 15.60 -19.40
CA GLU A 187 19.38 16.22 -20.24
C GLU A 187 17.99 15.62 -19.99
N TRP A 188 16.93 16.42 -20.18
CA TRP A 188 15.55 16.04 -19.87
C TRP A 188 15.10 14.72 -20.50
N TYR A 189 15.55 14.43 -21.74
CA TYR A 189 15.18 13.20 -22.45
C TYR A 189 15.80 11.94 -21.81
N ILE A 190 16.95 12.05 -21.14
CA ILE A 190 17.57 10.92 -20.41
C ILE A 190 16.67 10.47 -19.26
N TYR A 191 16.06 11.42 -18.54
CA TYR A 191 15.09 11.11 -17.50
C TYR A 191 13.87 10.36 -18.06
N LEU A 192 13.34 10.78 -19.22
CA LEU A 192 12.18 10.12 -19.83
C LEU A 192 12.52 8.74 -20.39
N VAL A 193 13.67 8.57 -21.02
CA VAL A 193 14.12 7.26 -21.51
C VAL A 193 14.31 6.28 -20.37
N THR A 194 14.97 6.70 -19.28
CA THR A 194 15.17 5.85 -18.11
C THR A 194 13.86 5.57 -17.38
N ALA A 195 12.93 6.52 -17.31
CA ALA A 195 11.58 6.30 -16.81
C ALA A 195 10.85 5.22 -17.60
N ALA A 196 10.90 5.27 -18.93
CA ALA A 196 10.30 4.26 -19.81
C ALA A 196 10.94 2.88 -19.61
N ALA A 197 12.26 2.83 -19.46
CA ALA A 197 12.98 1.58 -19.15
C ALA A 197 12.54 1.00 -17.79
N CYS A 198 12.46 1.81 -16.74
CA CYS A 198 11.96 1.40 -15.43
C CYS A 198 10.52 0.88 -15.50
N ALA A 199 9.63 1.57 -16.22
CA ALA A 199 8.26 1.12 -16.44
C ALA A 199 8.22 -0.23 -17.18
N GLY A 200 9.02 -0.41 -18.21
CA GLY A 200 9.13 -1.67 -18.96
C GLY A 200 9.59 -2.84 -18.07
N ILE A 201 10.63 -2.63 -17.27
CA ILE A 201 11.10 -3.64 -16.29
C ILE A 201 9.99 -3.94 -15.27
N GLY A 202 9.35 -2.91 -14.71
CA GLY A 202 8.23 -3.09 -13.78
C GLY A 202 7.12 -3.94 -14.38
N LEU A 203 6.69 -3.66 -15.61
CA LEU A 203 5.67 -4.45 -16.30
C LEU A 203 6.11 -5.89 -16.55
N ALA A 204 7.37 -6.12 -16.92
CA ALA A 204 7.93 -7.46 -17.10
C ALA A 204 7.95 -8.26 -15.78
N VAL A 205 8.25 -7.58 -14.66
CA VAL A 205 8.18 -8.18 -13.32
C VAL A 205 6.73 -8.51 -12.96
N LYS A 206 5.79 -7.59 -13.21
CA LYS A 206 4.36 -7.80 -12.96
C LYS A 206 3.82 -9.01 -13.72
N ALA A 207 4.23 -9.20 -14.98
CA ALA A 207 3.82 -10.36 -15.79
C ALA A 207 4.27 -11.72 -15.23
N ARG A 208 5.22 -11.74 -14.29
CA ARG A 208 5.68 -12.96 -13.60
C ARG A 208 4.99 -13.20 -12.26
N MET A 209 4.10 -12.30 -11.83
CA MET A 209 3.31 -12.48 -10.62
C MET A 209 2.18 -13.49 -10.88
N PRO A 210 1.84 -14.32 -9.91
CA PRO A 210 0.84 -15.38 -10.06
C PRO A 210 -0.62 -14.90 -10.00
N TYR A 211 -0.88 -13.59 -10.04
CA TYR A 211 -2.24 -13.00 -9.91
C TYR A 211 -2.78 -12.44 -11.22
#